data_fd33ebc69f7c12c9e63e47cc266725a5
#
_entry.id   fd33ebc69f7c12c9e63e47cc266725a5
#
_cell.length_a   1.000
_cell.length_b   1.000
_cell.length_c   1.000
_cell.angle_alpha   90.00
_cell.angle_beta   90.00
_cell.angle_gamma   90.00
#
_symmetry.space_group_name_H-M   'P 1'
#
loop_
_entity.id
_entity.type
_entity.pdbx_description
1 polymer ?
#
loop_
_entity_poly.entity_id
_entity_poly.type
_entity_poly.pdbx_seq_one_letter_code
_entity_poly.pdbx_strand_id
1 'polypeptide(L)'
;MNTYEQKRVTPYVQNFNLSIQRELPGNMILDLSYIGSKGTKLYGRLPLNQVKIRDNHFLEAFNVTRAGGNHPLFDKMLMGLNIPGAGVVNGTTLTGSEALRRYTSTRANIANGEVGAVAEFLTTSTNVTGQGGGFIRNGGLPEDFLVFNPQFVEVGIVGNPGYSSYNSLQDQMTKRLSHGLAGQ
;
A
#
# COMPACT_ATOMS: atom_id res chain seq x y z
N MET A 1 -3.29 -16.29 -4.99
CA MET A 1 -2.41 -17.21 -5.76
C MET A 1 -1.08 -16.52 -6.01
N ASN A 2 0.05 -17.20 -5.84
CA ASN A 2 1.36 -16.65 -6.17
C ASN A 2 1.98 -17.50 -7.27
N THR A 3 2.55 -16.86 -8.25
CA THR A 3 3.43 -17.50 -9.24
C THR A 3 4.87 -17.05 -9.00
N TYR A 4 5.82 -17.79 -9.54
CA TYR A 4 7.23 -17.50 -9.37
C TYR A 4 7.86 -17.13 -10.70
N GLU A 5 8.69 -16.11 -10.69
CA GLU A 5 9.48 -15.75 -11.86
C GLU A 5 10.43 -16.90 -12.22
N GLN A 6 10.49 -17.27 -13.50
CA GLN A 6 11.30 -18.42 -13.95
C GLN A 6 12.80 -18.19 -13.81
N LYS A 7 13.25 -16.93 -13.92
CA LYS A 7 14.68 -16.54 -13.86
C LYS A 7 15.07 -15.97 -12.50
N ARG A 8 14.55 -16.52 -11.40
CA ARG A 8 14.96 -16.09 -10.06
C ARG A 8 16.43 -16.40 -9.80
N VAL A 9 17.08 -15.48 -9.15
CA VAL A 9 18.48 -15.60 -8.77
C VAL A 9 18.62 -15.51 -7.24
N THR A 10 19.70 -16.03 -6.70
CA THR A 10 19.97 -15.91 -5.26
C THR A 10 20.23 -14.45 -4.89
N PRO A 11 19.51 -13.89 -3.92
CA PRO A 11 19.80 -12.57 -3.40
C PRO A 11 21.13 -12.58 -2.64
N TYR A 12 21.79 -11.45 -2.63
CA TYR A 12 23.01 -11.30 -1.83
C TYR A 12 23.08 -9.91 -1.19
N VAL A 13 23.80 -9.86 -0.07
CA VAL A 13 24.07 -8.62 0.67
C VAL A 13 25.57 -8.47 0.80
N GLN A 14 26.07 -7.31 0.44
CA GLN A 14 27.46 -6.91 0.62
C GLN A 14 27.54 -5.95 1.81
N ASN A 15 28.36 -6.28 2.79
CA ASN A 15 28.67 -5.40 3.91
C ASN A 15 30.11 -4.97 3.80
N PHE A 16 30.35 -3.69 4.01
CA PHE A 16 31.69 -3.12 4.02
C PHE A 16 31.80 -2.12 5.18
N ASN A 17 32.96 -2.12 5.81
CA ASN A 17 33.30 -1.19 6.87
C ASN A 17 34.69 -0.67 6.70
N LEU A 18 34.91 0.57 7.10
CA LEU A 18 36.22 1.21 7.20
C LEU A 18 36.27 1.96 8.53
N SER A 19 37.21 1.62 9.38
CA SER A 19 37.42 2.30 10.66
C SER A 19 38.82 2.89 10.74
N ILE A 20 38.90 4.12 11.21
CA ILE A 20 40.13 4.84 11.42
C ILE A 20 40.16 5.31 12.87
N GLN A 21 41.13 4.85 13.64
CA GLN A 21 41.36 5.27 15.00
C GLN A 21 42.65 6.08 15.11
N ARG A 22 42.57 7.24 15.75
CA ARG A 22 43.74 8.11 15.92
C ARG A 22 43.78 8.72 17.34
N GLU A 23 44.96 8.68 17.91
CA GLU A 23 45.25 9.43 19.14
C GLU A 23 45.46 10.92 18.83
N LEU A 24 44.83 11.76 19.59
CA LEU A 24 44.91 13.22 19.50
C LEU A 24 45.61 13.79 20.75
N PRO A 25 46.19 14.99 20.67
CA PRO A 25 46.76 15.67 21.82
C PRO A 25 45.75 15.80 22.97
N GLY A 26 46.21 15.64 24.21
CA GLY A 26 45.34 15.73 25.40
C GLY A 26 44.69 14.41 25.82
N ASN A 27 45.33 13.27 25.50
CA ASN A 27 44.88 11.91 25.83
C ASN A 27 43.50 11.59 25.29
N MET A 28 43.16 12.11 24.11
CA MET A 28 41.90 11.82 23.40
C MET A 28 42.13 10.78 22.31
N ILE A 29 41.13 9.94 22.09
CA ILE A 29 41.09 8.99 20.99
C ILE A 29 39.90 9.35 20.14
N LEU A 30 40.09 9.58 18.84
CA LEU A 30 39.09 9.71 17.83
C LEU A 30 38.93 8.38 17.09
N ASP A 31 37.71 7.86 17.02
CA ASP A 31 37.36 6.69 16.22
C ASP A 31 36.31 7.13 15.20
N LEU A 32 36.63 6.94 13.93
CA LEU A 32 35.73 7.21 12.79
C LEU A 32 35.48 5.90 12.08
N SER A 33 34.23 5.50 12.03
CA SER A 33 33.80 4.27 11.37
C SER A 33 32.75 4.53 10.30
N TYR A 34 33.04 4.13 9.07
CA TYR A 34 32.06 4.11 7.98
C TYR A 34 31.55 2.68 7.79
N ILE A 35 30.24 2.52 7.84
CA ILE A 35 29.55 1.24 7.68
C ILE A 35 28.61 1.35 6.49
N GLY A 36 28.72 0.43 5.55
CA GLY A 36 27.81 0.34 4.42
C GLY A 36 27.26 -1.08 4.22
N SER A 37 26.03 -1.15 3.75
CA SER A 37 25.40 -2.40 3.37
C SER A 37 24.60 -2.19 2.08
N LYS A 38 24.76 -3.12 1.12
CA LYS A 38 24.05 -3.11 -0.15
C LYS A 38 23.43 -4.46 -0.42
N GLY A 39 22.11 -4.52 -0.37
CA GLY A 39 21.32 -5.68 -0.79
C GLY A 39 20.94 -5.58 -2.27
N THR A 40 21.13 -6.67 -3.00
CA THR A 40 20.85 -6.73 -4.43
C THR A 40 20.02 -7.98 -4.75
N LYS A 41 19.07 -7.83 -5.67
CA LYS A 41 18.19 -8.93 -6.11
C LYS A 41 17.40 -9.56 -4.96
N LEU A 42 16.99 -8.75 -3.98
CA LEU A 42 16.21 -9.22 -2.84
C LEU A 42 14.85 -9.72 -3.31
N TYR A 43 14.35 -10.75 -2.65
CA TYR A 43 13.03 -11.27 -2.94
C TYR A 43 11.95 -10.25 -2.62
N GLY A 44 10.99 -10.14 -3.52
CA GLY A 44 9.82 -9.32 -3.36
C GLY A 44 8.63 -9.91 -4.11
N ARG A 45 7.43 -9.52 -3.70
CA ARG A 45 6.19 -9.88 -4.36
C ARG A 45 5.65 -8.67 -5.09
N LEU A 46 5.40 -8.82 -6.39
CA LEU A 46 4.73 -7.82 -7.21
C LEU A 46 3.27 -8.25 -7.41
N PRO A 47 2.30 -7.48 -6.90
CA PRO A 47 0.89 -7.76 -7.16
C PRO A 47 0.59 -7.46 -8.63
N LEU A 48 -0.02 -8.44 -9.33
CA LEU A 48 -0.39 -8.31 -10.74
C LEU A 48 -1.82 -7.80 -10.93
N ASN A 49 -2.71 -8.18 -10.01
CA ASN A 49 -4.12 -7.80 -10.10
C ASN A 49 -4.38 -6.56 -9.24
N GLN A 50 -3.85 -5.42 -9.68
CA GLN A 50 -4.06 -4.14 -9.03
C GLN A 50 -5.40 -3.53 -9.44
N VAL A 51 -5.97 -2.71 -8.54
CA VAL A 51 -7.19 -1.97 -8.84
C VAL A 51 -6.93 -0.84 -9.85
N LYS A 52 -7.80 -0.73 -10.84
CA LYS A 52 -7.86 0.37 -11.81
C LYS A 52 -8.76 1.47 -11.24
N ILE A 53 -8.20 2.64 -10.98
CA ILE A 53 -8.96 3.73 -10.34
C ILE A 53 -8.88 5.05 -11.11
N ARG A 54 -7.97 5.18 -12.09
CA ARG A 54 -7.68 6.45 -12.76
C ARG A 54 -8.39 6.62 -14.10
N ASP A 55 -8.42 5.56 -14.92
CA ASP A 55 -8.84 5.66 -16.32
C ASP A 55 -10.35 5.35 -16.50
N ASN A 56 -11.08 5.17 -15.42
CA ASN A 56 -12.47 4.72 -15.40
C ASN A 56 -13.41 5.63 -14.58
N HIS A 57 -13.01 6.85 -14.29
CA HIS A 57 -13.73 7.80 -13.45
C HIS A 57 -14.01 7.35 -12.00
N PHE A 58 -13.46 6.23 -11.56
CA PHE A 58 -13.70 5.73 -10.20
C PHE A 58 -13.09 6.65 -9.13
N LEU A 59 -11.88 7.15 -9.36
CA LEU A 59 -11.22 8.08 -8.43
C LEU A 59 -12.01 9.40 -8.29
N GLU A 60 -12.57 9.90 -9.39
CA GLU A 60 -13.42 11.09 -9.39
C GLU A 60 -14.70 10.83 -8.57
N ALA A 61 -15.41 9.73 -8.87
CA ALA A 61 -16.60 9.31 -8.13
C ALA A 61 -16.34 9.15 -6.62
N PHE A 62 -15.19 8.57 -6.27
CA PHE A 62 -14.77 8.42 -4.89
C PHE A 62 -14.54 9.77 -4.21
N ASN A 63 -13.82 10.70 -4.85
CA ASN A 63 -13.51 12.02 -4.29
C ASN A 63 -14.80 12.85 -4.09
N VAL A 64 -15.72 12.83 -5.06
CA VAL A 64 -17.04 13.48 -4.94
C VAL A 64 -17.82 12.89 -3.76
N THR A 65 -17.84 11.55 -3.64
CA THR A 65 -18.52 10.86 -2.54
C THR A 65 -17.91 11.19 -1.18
N ARG A 66 -16.59 11.23 -1.09
CA ARG A 66 -15.86 11.60 0.13
C ARG A 66 -16.16 13.04 0.56
N ALA A 67 -16.30 13.95 -0.40
CA ALA A 67 -16.67 15.35 -0.14
C ALA A 67 -18.13 15.55 0.23
N GLY A 68 -18.93 14.47 0.33
CA GLY A 68 -20.36 14.53 0.66
C GLY A 68 -21.29 14.63 -0.55
N GLY A 69 -20.73 14.72 -1.77
CA GLY A 69 -21.49 14.78 -3.02
C GLY A 69 -21.99 13.40 -3.49
N ASN A 70 -22.67 13.42 -4.62
CA ASN A 70 -23.19 12.22 -5.28
C ASN A 70 -22.62 12.11 -6.69
N HIS A 71 -22.28 10.89 -7.10
CA HIS A 71 -21.74 10.63 -8.44
C HIS A 71 -22.51 9.51 -9.13
N PRO A 72 -22.91 9.68 -10.41
CA PRO A 72 -23.77 8.73 -11.14
C PRO A 72 -23.18 7.31 -11.25
N LEU A 73 -21.87 7.15 -11.20
CA LEU A 73 -21.23 5.85 -11.26
C LEU A 73 -21.69 4.94 -10.11
N PHE A 74 -21.73 5.46 -8.88
CA PHE A 74 -22.19 4.67 -7.74
C PHE A 74 -23.71 4.44 -7.74
N ASP A 75 -24.49 5.39 -8.26
CA ASP A 75 -25.91 5.14 -8.50
C ASP A 75 -26.09 3.96 -9.46
N LYS A 76 -25.34 3.96 -10.57
CA LYS A 76 -25.39 2.89 -11.56
C LYS A 76 -25.00 1.53 -10.97
N MET A 77 -23.95 1.48 -10.14
CA MET A 77 -23.44 0.25 -9.54
C MET A 77 -24.36 -0.33 -8.45
N LEU A 78 -25.07 0.53 -7.71
CA LEU A 78 -25.85 0.15 -6.54
C LEU A 78 -27.36 0.21 -6.74
N MET A 79 -27.84 0.64 -7.89
CA MET A 79 -29.27 0.79 -8.18
C MET A 79 -30.06 -0.48 -7.85
N GLY A 80 -31.13 -0.34 -7.08
CA GLY A 80 -32.00 -1.43 -6.68
C GLY A 80 -31.45 -2.35 -5.58
N LEU A 81 -30.19 -2.20 -5.18
CA LEU A 81 -29.60 -3.01 -4.13
C LEU A 81 -30.00 -2.49 -2.75
N ASN A 82 -30.29 -3.40 -1.84
CA ASN A 82 -30.52 -3.09 -0.43
C ASN A 82 -29.17 -3.11 0.32
N ILE A 83 -28.68 -1.93 0.67
CA ILE A 83 -27.41 -1.76 1.36
C ILE A 83 -27.64 -1.81 2.87
N PRO A 84 -27.01 -2.74 3.61
CA PRO A 84 -27.20 -2.86 5.05
C PRO A 84 -26.89 -1.56 5.79
N GLY A 85 -27.84 -1.11 6.61
CA GLY A 85 -27.74 0.15 7.36
C GLY A 85 -28.03 1.43 6.57
N ALA A 86 -28.28 1.32 5.26
CA ALA A 86 -28.63 2.47 4.42
C ALA A 86 -30.01 2.33 3.76
N GLY A 87 -30.39 1.12 3.29
CA GLY A 87 -31.65 0.87 2.59
C GLY A 87 -31.48 0.60 1.10
N VAL A 88 -32.60 0.67 0.35
CA VAL A 88 -32.59 0.41 -1.10
C VAL A 88 -32.19 1.67 -1.87
N VAL A 89 -31.16 1.53 -2.69
CA VAL A 89 -30.66 2.63 -3.54
C VAL A 89 -31.61 2.84 -4.71
N ASN A 90 -32.14 4.07 -4.86
CA ASN A 90 -33.04 4.46 -5.93
C ASN A 90 -32.59 5.68 -6.75
N GLY A 91 -31.37 6.19 -6.47
CA GLY A 91 -30.76 7.32 -7.17
C GLY A 91 -31.37 8.70 -6.85
N THR A 92 -32.42 8.76 -6.03
CA THR A 92 -33.12 10.01 -5.67
C THR A 92 -33.12 10.24 -4.17
N THR A 93 -33.91 9.44 -3.43
CA THR A 93 -34.00 9.53 -1.96
C THR A 93 -32.74 8.96 -1.28
N LEU A 94 -32.22 7.86 -1.84
CA LEU A 94 -30.95 7.28 -1.43
C LEU A 94 -30.07 7.06 -2.67
N THR A 95 -29.00 7.86 -2.77
CA THR A 95 -28.02 7.73 -3.85
C THR A 95 -26.99 6.65 -3.53
N GLY A 96 -26.32 6.11 -4.57
CA GLY A 96 -25.26 5.14 -4.39
C GLY A 96 -24.10 5.68 -3.57
N SER A 97 -23.72 6.93 -3.78
CA SER A 97 -22.70 7.61 -2.98
C SER A 97 -23.06 7.72 -1.51
N GLU A 98 -24.31 8.08 -1.21
CA GLU A 98 -24.79 8.18 0.17
C GLU A 98 -24.89 6.80 0.83
N ALA A 99 -25.35 5.79 0.09
CA ALA A 99 -25.38 4.41 0.58
C ALA A 99 -23.99 3.92 0.97
N LEU A 100 -22.96 4.18 0.16
CA LEU A 100 -21.56 3.83 0.48
C LEU A 100 -21.02 4.58 1.70
N ARG A 101 -21.40 5.86 1.89
CA ARG A 101 -21.02 6.62 3.10
C ARG A 101 -21.65 6.08 4.38
N ARG A 102 -22.86 5.50 4.28
CA ARG A 102 -23.57 4.91 5.43
C ARG A 102 -23.17 3.46 5.71
N TYR A 103 -22.77 2.73 4.67
CA TYR A 103 -22.49 1.32 4.78
C TYR A 103 -21.25 1.05 5.66
N THR A 104 -21.42 0.18 6.65
CA THR A 104 -20.38 -0.12 7.65
C THR A 104 -19.07 -0.59 7.03
N SER A 105 -19.15 -1.34 5.92
CA SER A 105 -17.94 -1.90 5.26
C SER A 105 -17.17 -0.87 4.43
N THR A 106 -17.75 0.27 4.08
CA THR A 106 -17.09 1.25 3.20
C THR A 106 -16.94 2.64 3.83
N ARG A 107 -17.77 2.98 4.83
CA ARG A 107 -17.78 4.34 5.42
C ARG A 107 -16.42 4.79 5.96
N ALA A 108 -15.69 3.90 6.64
CA ALA A 108 -14.39 4.22 7.21
C ALA A 108 -13.35 4.46 6.10
N ASN A 109 -13.32 3.58 5.10
CA ASN A 109 -12.41 3.69 3.96
C ASN A 109 -12.65 4.98 3.15
N ILE A 110 -13.92 5.38 3.00
CA ILE A 110 -14.28 6.66 2.34
C ILE A 110 -13.79 7.85 3.17
N ALA A 111 -14.05 7.86 4.47
CA ALA A 111 -13.62 8.93 5.36
C ALA A 111 -12.07 9.08 5.37
N ASN A 112 -11.35 7.96 5.42
CA ASN A 112 -9.90 7.92 5.45
C ASN A 112 -9.24 8.19 4.07
N GLY A 113 -10.02 8.18 2.98
CA GLY A 113 -9.45 8.35 1.63
C GLY A 113 -8.85 7.10 1.02
N GLU A 114 -9.24 5.92 1.50
CA GLU A 114 -8.73 4.62 1.06
C GLU A 114 -9.46 4.13 -0.19
N VAL A 115 -9.24 4.82 -1.31
CA VAL A 115 -9.92 4.54 -2.59
C VAL A 115 -9.71 3.11 -3.08
N GLY A 116 -8.50 2.56 -2.90
CA GLY A 116 -8.17 1.18 -3.30
C GLY A 116 -8.99 0.15 -2.52
N ALA A 117 -9.18 0.35 -1.22
CA ALA A 117 -9.98 -0.52 -0.37
C ALA A 117 -11.47 -0.53 -0.78
N VAL A 118 -12.02 0.63 -1.16
CA VAL A 118 -13.40 0.70 -1.69
C VAL A 118 -13.52 0.02 -3.05
N ALA A 119 -12.54 0.18 -3.94
CA ALA A 119 -12.52 -0.50 -5.24
C ALA A 119 -12.43 -2.03 -5.06
N GLU A 120 -11.55 -2.50 -4.17
CA GLU A 120 -11.42 -3.92 -3.84
C GLU A 120 -12.74 -4.47 -3.25
N PHE A 121 -13.33 -3.75 -2.30
CA PHE A 121 -14.62 -4.12 -1.73
C PHE A 121 -15.70 -4.30 -2.80
N LEU A 122 -15.88 -3.34 -3.70
CA LEU A 122 -16.89 -3.40 -4.76
C LEU A 122 -16.64 -4.51 -5.78
N THR A 123 -15.38 -4.96 -5.89
CA THR A 123 -15.00 -6.07 -6.78
C THR A 123 -15.17 -7.43 -6.13
N THR A 124 -14.86 -7.56 -4.83
CA THR A 124 -14.73 -8.88 -4.18
C THR A 124 -15.88 -9.22 -3.24
N SER A 125 -16.61 -8.21 -2.74
CA SER A 125 -17.65 -8.42 -1.73
C SER A 125 -18.82 -9.24 -2.27
N THR A 126 -19.22 -10.21 -1.45
CA THR A 126 -20.40 -11.06 -1.67
C THR A 126 -21.60 -10.68 -0.80
N ASN A 127 -21.41 -9.76 0.15
CA ASN A 127 -22.39 -9.49 1.21
C ASN A 127 -23.73 -8.95 0.74
N VAL A 128 -23.77 -8.21 -0.37
CA VAL A 128 -25.00 -7.59 -0.89
C VAL A 128 -25.51 -8.31 -2.13
N THR A 129 -24.60 -8.70 -3.00
CA THR A 129 -24.94 -9.25 -4.33
C THR A 129 -24.81 -10.77 -4.40
N GLY A 130 -24.38 -11.42 -3.33
CA GLY A 130 -24.20 -12.88 -3.26
C GLY A 130 -22.94 -13.41 -3.94
N GLN A 131 -22.27 -12.62 -4.77
CA GLN A 131 -21.06 -13.03 -5.51
C GLN A 131 -20.12 -11.86 -5.78
N GLY A 132 -18.83 -12.15 -5.86
CA GLY A 132 -17.81 -11.18 -6.24
C GLY A 132 -18.11 -10.56 -7.62
N GLY A 133 -17.75 -9.30 -7.82
CA GLY A 133 -18.08 -8.54 -9.02
C GLY A 133 -19.56 -8.16 -9.18
N GLY A 134 -20.40 -8.50 -8.20
CA GLY A 134 -21.84 -8.27 -8.28
C GLY A 134 -22.22 -6.80 -8.43
N PHE A 135 -21.53 -5.88 -7.77
CA PHE A 135 -21.75 -4.44 -7.94
C PHE A 135 -21.39 -3.96 -9.35
N ILE A 136 -20.34 -4.50 -9.94
CA ILE A 136 -19.89 -4.17 -11.30
C ILE A 136 -20.95 -4.62 -12.31
N ARG A 137 -21.40 -5.88 -12.21
CA ARG A 137 -22.45 -6.45 -13.08
C ARG A 137 -23.79 -5.75 -12.89
N ASN A 138 -24.18 -5.40 -11.66
CA ASN A 138 -25.40 -4.64 -11.41
C ASN A 138 -25.42 -3.31 -12.15
N GLY A 139 -24.26 -2.64 -12.24
CA GLY A 139 -24.08 -1.42 -13.01
C GLY A 139 -23.98 -1.62 -14.52
N GLY A 140 -24.04 -2.86 -15.05
CA GLY A 140 -23.78 -3.13 -16.46
C GLY A 140 -22.39 -2.68 -16.92
N LEU A 141 -21.40 -2.73 -16.03
CA LEU A 141 -20.03 -2.36 -16.31
C LEU A 141 -19.23 -3.61 -16.71
N PRO A 142 -18.14 -3.46 -17.50
CA PRO A 142 -17.27 -4.58 -17.83
C PRO A 142 -16.68 -5.20 -16.56
N GLU A 143 -16.52 -6.51 -16.53
CA GLU A 143 -16.00 -7.20 -15.32
C GLU A 143 -14.59 -6.75 -14.91
N ASP A 144 -13.77 -6.34 -15.89
CA ASP A 144 -12.45 -5.78 -15.67
C ASP A 144 -12.45 -4.27 -15.36
N PHE A 145 -13.60 -3.70 -15.03
CA PHE A 145 -13.77 -2.27 -14.78
C PHE A 145 -12.87 -1.76 -13.64
N LEU A 146 -12.80 -2.47 -12.52
CA LEU A 146 -12.00 -2.08 -11.34
C LEU A 146 -10.70 -2.89 -11.16
N VAL A 147 -10.54 -4.02 -11.84
CA VAL A 147 -9.36 -4.88 -11.72
C VAL A 147 -8.93 -5.39 -13.08
N PHE A 148 -7.66 -5.72 -13.25
CA PHE A 148 -7.17 -6.23 -14.54
C PHE A 148 -7.70 -7.63 -14.87
N ASN A 149 -7.84 -8.47 -13.86
CA ASN A 149 -8.37 -9.82 -14.05
C ASN A 149 -9.38 -10.17 -12.95
N PRO A 150 -10.69 -10.13 -13.24
CA PRO A 150 -11.75 -10.38 -12.27
C PRO A 150 -11.82 -11.84 -11.79
N GLN A 151 -11.19 -12.79 -12.49
CA GLN A 151 -11.14 -14.18 -12.09
C GLN A 151 -10.26 -14.43 -10.84
N PHE A 152 -9.37 -13.49 -10.54
CA PHE A 152 -8.45 -13.62 -9.42
C PHE A 152 -8.64 -12.48 -8.43
N VAL A 153 -8.87 -12.81 -7.17
CA VAL A 153 -8.89 -11.81 -6.09
C VAL A 153 -7.48 -11.25 -5.87
N GLU A 154 -6.51 -12.13 -5.80
CA GLU A 154 -5.13 -11.76 -5.55
C GLU A 154 -4.16 -12.65 -6.34
N VAL A 155 -3.38 -12.06 -7.22
CA VAL A 155 -2.29 -12.72 -7.94
C VAL A 155 -1.02 -11.90 -7.79
N GLY A 156 0.08 -12.57 -7.47
CA GLY A 156 1.38 -11.92 -7.38
C GLY A 156 2.48 -12.78 -8.00
N ILE A 157 3.49 -12.11 -8.56
CA ILE A 157 4.75 -12.74 -8.96
C ILE A 157 5.77 -12.53 -7.85
N VAL A 158 6.38 -13.62 -7.39
CA VAL A 158 7.54 -13.58 -6.50
C VAL A 158 8.81 -13.67 -7.36
N GLY A 159 9.61 -12.63 -7.30
CA GLY A 159 10.85 -12.49 -8.06
C GLY A 159 11.94 -11.79 -7.25
N ASN A 160 12.89 -11.17 -7.93
CA ASN A 160 14.03 -10.46 -7.36
C ASN A 160 14.02 -8.94 -7.62
N PRO A 161 12.89 -8.22 -7.42
CA PRO A 161 12.82 -6.78 -7.70
C PRO A 161 13.48 -5.92 -6.63
N GLY A 162 13.82 -6.48 -5.47
CA GLY A 162 14.24 -5.71 -4.32
C GLY A 162 15.73 -5.32 -4.34
N TYR A 163 15.99 -4.13 -3.84
CA TYR A 163 17.33 -3.65 -3.50
C TYR A 163 17.28 -2.86 -2.20
N SER A 164 18.39 -2.81 -1.49
CA SER A 164 18.53 -1.96 -0.31
C SER A 164 19.93 -1.35 -0.28
N SER A 165 20.03 -0.16 0.29
CA SER A 165 21.29 0.52 0.52
C SER A 165 21.25 1.19 1.88
N TYR A 166 22.27 0.96 2.67
CA TYR A 166 22.48 1.60 3.97
C TYR A 166 23.88 2.14 4.03
N ASN A 167 24.04 3.38 4.49
CA ASN A 167 25.33 4.02 4.69
C ASN A 167 25.27 4.80 6.00
N SER A 168 26.28 4.65 6.84
CA SER A 168 26.40 5.34 8.12
C SER A 168 27.85 5.74 8.37
N LEU A 169 28.04 6.96 8.81
CA LEU A 169 29.28 7.42 9.41
C LEU A 169 29.04 7.51 10.92
N GLN A 170 29.89 6.85 11.68
CA GLN A 170 29.92 6.88 13.14
C GLN A 170 31.21 7.52 13.59
N ASP A 171 31.09 8.45 14.51
CA ASP A 171 32.22 9.11 15.16
C ASP A 171 32.13 8.94 16.68
N GLN A 172 33.23 8.60 17.29
CA GLN A 172 33.35 8.49 18.73
C GLN A 172 34.63 9.18 19.19
N MET A 173 34.53 10.04 20.20
CA MET A 173 35.69 10.66 20.84
C MET A 173 35.73 10.24 22.30
N THR A 174 36.80 9.62 22.71
CA THR A 174 37.01 9.15 24.08
C THR A 174 38.18 9.88 24.68
N LYS A 175 38.02 10.50 25.86
CA LYS A 175 39.08 11.10 26.63
C LYS A 175 39.53 10.14 27.71
N ARG A 176 40.83 9.73 27.67
CA ARG A 176 41.42 8.92 28.75
C ARG A 176 41.62 9.74 30.00
N LEU A 177 41.55 9.09 31.16
CA LEU A 177 41.78 9.71 32.46
C LEU A 177 43.13 10.42 32.48
N SER A 178 43.06 11.72 32.74
CA SER A 178 44.21 12.55 33.02
C SER A 178 43.91 13.28 34.31
N HIS A 179 44.72 13.11 35.33
CA HIS A 179 44.54 13.75 36.65
C HIS A 179 43.18 13.44 37.35
N GLY A 180 42.67 12.21 37.17
CA GLY A 180 41.46 11.74 37.84
C GLY A 180 40.10 12.05 37.16
N LEU A 181 40.10 12.64 35.96
CA LEU A 181 38.86 12.94 35.19
C LEU A 181 38.79 12.08 33.94
N ALA A 182 37.67 11.35 33.75
CA ALA A 182 37.30 10.67 32.53
C ALA A 182 36.03 11.34 31.93
N GLY A 183 36.04 11.52 30.63
CA GLY A 183 34.87 11.95 29.88
C GLY A 183 34.69 11.05 28.65
N GLN A 184 33.42 10.75 28.34
CA GLN A 184 33.00 10.01 27.15
C GLN A 184 32.03 10.89 26.37
#